data_edd2a97b58ddbcde21f49b75377856b0
#
_entry.id   edd2a97b58ddbcde21f49b75377856b0
#
_cell.length_a   1.000
_cell.length_b   1.000
_cell.length_c   1.000
_cell.angle_alpha   90.00
_cell.angle_beta   90.00
_cell.angle_gamma   90.00
#
_symmetry.space_group_name_H-M   'P 1'
#
loop_
_entity.id
_entity.type
_entity.pdbx_description
1 polymer ?
#
loop_
_entity_poly.entity_id
_entity_poly.type
_entity_poly.pdbx_seq_one_letter_code
_entity_poly.pdbx_strand_id
1 'polypeptide(L)'
;MLIPKRTKYRKQFRGRMKGRAHRGNTVTYGEFGLVAMEPSWITSRQIEAARIAMTRYTKRGGKVWIKIFPDKPVTSKPIGTRQGSGKGSVEYWVAVVKPGRVMFEMGGIPAEAAKEAMSLASTKLPIKTKFVVKGQEVAGE
;
A
#
# COMPACT_ATOMS: atom_id res chain seq x y z
N MET A 1 7.55 1.15 11.82
CA MET A 1 6.43 1.00 10.88
C MET A 1 5.73 2.33 10.67
N LEU A 2 5.10 2.49 9.52
CA LEU A 2 4.39 3.72 9.20
C LEU A 2 3.10 3.83 10.01
N ILE A 3 2.96 4.92 10.75
CA ILE A 3 1.73 5.26 11.45
C ILE A 3 1.55 6.78 11.41
N PRO A 4 0.31 7.29 11.48
CA PRO A 4 0.10 8.75 11.52
C PRO A 4 0.64 9.34 12.82
N LYS A 5 1.32 10.47 12.71
CA LYS A 5 1.78 11.22 13.89
C LYS A 5 0.62 11.90 14.61
N ARG A 6 -0.36 12.36 13.86
CA ARG A 6 -1.56 12.99 14.38
C ARG A 6 -2.78 12.48 13.63
N THR A 7 -3.88 12.32 14.36
CA THR A 7 -5.15 11.97 13.77
C THR A 7 -6.24 12.88 14.34
N LYS A 8 -7.18 13.30 13.49
CA LYS A 8 -8.35 14.04 13.94
C LYS A 8 -9.24 13.12 14.79
N TYR A 9 -9.40 11.88 14.33
CA TYR A 9 -10.10 10.84 15.07
C TYR A 9 -9.22 9.60 15.09
N ARG A 10 -8.96 9.07 16.29
CA ARG A 10 -8.12 7.89 16.44
C ARG A 10 -8.80 6.63 15.89
N LYS A 11 -10.12 6.57 16.00
CA LYS A 11 -10.92 5.43 15.53
C LYS A 11 -11.88 5.92 14.46
N GLN A 12 -12.09 5.08 13.44
CA GLN A 12 -12.95 5.41 12.30
C GLN A 12 -13.86 4.24 11.96
N PHE A 13 -14.96 4.54 11.30
CA PHE A 13 -15.83 3.51 10.76
C PHE A 13 -15.18 2.81 9.59
N ARG A 14 -15.63 1.56 9.34
CA ARG A 14 -15.02 0.73 8.32
C ARG A 14 -15.10 1.32 6.90
N GLY A 15 -16.22 1.88 6.50
CA GLY A 15 -16.37 2.46 5.18
C GLY A 15 -16.46 1.45 4.05
N ARG A 16 -16.57 1.95 2.82
CA ARG A 16 -16.69 1.13 1.61
C ARG A 16 -15.47 1.27 0.71
N MET A 17 -15.04 0.16 0.10
CA MET A 17 -13.93 0.14 -0.85
C MET A 17 -14.44 0.03 -2.29
N LYS A 18 -15.20 1.00 -2.73
CA LYS A 18 -15.75 1.01 -4.09
C LYS A 18 -15.02 2.02 -4.97
N GLY A 19 -15.06 1.77 -6.28
CA GLY A 19 -14.51 2.67 -7.27
C GLY A 19 -13.05 2.45 -7.58
N ARG A 20 -12.50 3.34 -8.40
CA ARG A 20 -11.10 3.32 -8.82
C ARG A 20 -10.36 4.51 -8.23
N ALA A 21 -9.04 4.43 -8.20
CA ALA A 21 -8.22 5.55 -7.77
C ALA A 21 -8.31 6.69 -8.78
N HIS A 22 -8.64 7.89 -8.29
CA HIS A 22 -8.65 9.11 -9.08
C HIS A 22 -7.36 9.91 -8.86
N ARG A 23 -6.68 9.66 -7.74
CA ARG A 23 -5.39 10.27 -7.42
C ARG A 23 -4.38 9.17 -7.17
N GLY A 24 -3.12 9.47 -7.43
CA GLY A 24 -2.06 8.49 -7.25
C GLY A 24 -2.15 7.32 -8.21
N ASN A 25 -2.72 7.53 -9.40
CA ASN A 25 -2.86 6.50 -10.43
C ASN A 25 -1.78 6.60 -11.52
N THR A 26 -0.81 7.47 -11.35
CA THR A 26 0.31 7.61 -12.30
C THR A 26 1.64 7.57 -11.56
N VAL A 27 2.68 7.08 -12.23
CA VAL A 27 4.05 7.10 -11.71
C VAL A 27 4.58 8.53 -11.81
N THR A 28 5.05 9.08 -10.69
CA THR A 28 5.41 10.49 -10.59
C THR A 28 6.91 10.71 -10.35
N TYR A 29 7.46 10.07 -9.35
CA TYR A 29 8.84 10.30 -8.90
C TYR A 29 9.85 9.36 -9.51
N GLY A 30 9.47 8.09 -9.67
CA GLY A 30 10.34 7.07 -10.23
C GLY A 30 10.09 6.83 -11.69
N GLU A 31 10.69 5.77 -12.20
CA GLU A 31 10.53 5.32 -13.58
C GLU A 31 9.58 4.12 -13.66
N PHE A 32 9.41 3.42 -12.58
CA PHE A 32 8.62 2.18 -12.49
C PHE A 32 7.65 2.25 -11.32
N GLY A 33 6.52 1.59 -11.47
CA GLY A 33 5.49 1.57 -10.44
C GLY A 33 4.87 0.20 -10.25
N LEU A 34 4.40 -0.07 -9.04
CA LEU A 34 3.61 -1.25 -8.72
C LEU A 34 2.19 -0.77 -8.44
N VAL A 35 1.26 -1.23 -9.26
CA VAL A 35 -0.12 -0.75 -9.26
C VAL A 35 -1.06 -1.81 -8.70
N ALA A 36 -1.97 -1.39 -7.83
CA ALA A 36 -3.00 -2.27 -7.30
C ALA A 36 -4.04 -2.58 -8.38
N MET A 37 -4.41 -3.85 -8.52
CA MET A 37 -5.43 -4.29 -9.46
C MET A 37 -6.73 -4.68 -8.76
N GLU A 38 -6.73 -4.68 -7.43
CA GLU A 38 -7.89 -5.03 -6.62
C GLU A 38 -8.01 -4.04 -5.47
N PRO A 39 -9.23 -3.80 -4.93
CA PRO A 39 -9.37 -3.00 -3.72
C PRO A 39 -8.94 -3.80 -2.50
N SER A 40 -8.28 -3.16 -1.56
CA SER A 40 -7.87 -3.83 -0.32
C SER A 40 -7.44 -2.83 0.75
N TRP A 41 -7.41 -3.32 1.96
CA TRP A 41 -6.73 -2.68 3.08
C TRP A 41 -5.33 -3.28 3.21
N ILE A 42 -4.32 -2.45 3.07
CA ILE A 42 -2.93 -2.89 3.17
C ILE A 42 -2.39 -2.39 4.50
N THR A 43 -1.93 -3.32 5.34
CA THR A 43 -1.44 -2.98 6.67
C THR A 43 -0.06 -2.34 6.60
N SER A 44 0.31 -1.58 7.64
CA SER A 44 1.63 -0.99 7.74
C SER A 44 2.73 -2.05 7.71
N ARG A 45 2.45 -3.23 8.25
CA ARG A 45 3.40 -4.36 8.22
C ARG A 45 3.62 -4.89 6.81
N GLN A 46 2.55 -4.98 6.02
CA GLN A 46 2.63 -5.42 4.63
C GLN A 46 3.41 -4.40 3.79
N ILE A 47 3.17 -3.11 4.00
CA ILE A 47 3.90 -2.03 3.32
C ILE A 47 5.39 -2.14 3.63
N GLU A 48 5.74 -2.31 4.89
CA GLU A 48 7.13 -2.41 5.34
C GLU A 48 7.79 -3.68 4.77
N ALA A 49 7.09 -4.81 4.78
CA ALA A 49 7.61 -6.05 4.21
C ALA A 49 7.89 -5.90 2.72
N ALA A 50 7.01 -5.26 1.97
CA ALA A 50 7.20 -5.03 0.53
C ALA A 50 8.41 -4.12 0.29
N ARG A 51 8.54 -3.04 1.06
CA ARG A 51 9.68 -2.13 0.98
C ARG A 51 11.01 -2.85 1.20
N ILE A 52 11.06 -3.68 2.23
CA ILE A 52 12.27 -4.44 2.57
C ILE A 52 12.61 -5.41 1.45
N ALA A 53 11.62 -6.09 0.87
CA ALA A 53 11.85 -7.03 -0.23
C ALA A 53 12.48 -6.31 -1.43
N MET A 54 11.97 -5.15 -1.80
CA MET A 54 12.53 -4.36 -2.91
C MET A 54 13.95 -3.88 -2.61
N THR A 55 14.18 -3.36 -1.42
CA THR A 55 15.49 -2.84 -1.01
C THR A 55 16.56 -3.93 -0.97
N ARG A 56 16.20 -5.10 -0.45
CA ARG A 56 17.13 -6.24 -0.40
C ARG A 56 17.52 -6.73 -1.77
N TYR A 57 16.57 -6.81 -2.68
CA TYR A 57 16.85 -7.30 -4.03
C TYR A 57 17.82 -6.39 -4.76
N THR A 58 17.64 -5.08 -4.63
CA THR A 58 18.49 -4.11 -5.32
C THR A 58 19.80 -3.83 -4.59
N LYS A 59 20.00 -4.39 -3.41
CA LYS A 59 21.21 -4.19 -2.58
C LYS A 59 21.49 -2.71 -2.35
N ARG A 60 20.44 -1.95 -2.09
CA ARG A 60 20.48 -0.49 -1.89
C ARG A 60 20.80 0.31 -3.16
N GLY A 61 20.77 -0.33 -4.32
CA GLY A 61 20.83 0.39 -5.59
C GLY A 61 19.49 1.04 -5.89
N GLY A 62 19.52 2.21 -6.51
CA GLY A 62 18.31 2.93 -6.87
C GLY A 62 17.56 3.52 -5.69
N LYS A 63 16.32 3.93 -5.97
CA LYS A 63 15.44 4.54 -4.97
C LYS A 63 14.08 3.86 -4.97
N VAL A 64 13.46 3.82 -3.79
CA VAL A 64 12.10 3.31 -3.59
C VAL A 64 11.26 4.42 -2.97
N TRP A 65 10.11 4.69 -3.54
CA TRP A 65 9.13 5.62 -2.96
C TRP A 65 7.89 4.84 -2.57
N ILE A 66 7.43 5.02 -1.34
CA ILE A 66 6.16 4.48 -0.86
C ILE A 66 5.09 5.54 -1.13
N LYS A 67 4.11 5.19 -1.96
CA LYS A 67 3.08 6.13 -2.41
C LYS A 67 1.75 5.99 -1.67
N ILE A 68 1.66 5.02 -0.75
CA ILE A 68 0.47 4.83 0.09
C ILE A 68 0.87 5.00 1.55
N PHE A 69 -0.08 5.41 2.36
CA PHE A 69 0.17 5.61 3.78
C PHE A 69 -0.96 5.00 4.62
N PRO A 70 -0.63 4.25 5.67
CA PRO A 70 -1.64 3.59 6.50
C PRO A 70 -2.23 4.57 7.53
N ASP A 71 -3.21 5.33 7.10
CA ASP A 71 -3.86 6.35 7.91
C ASP A 71 -5.19 5.93 8.52
N LYS A 72 -5.70 4.76 8.19
CA LYS A 72 -6.96 4.26 8.71
C LYS A 72 -6.72 3.28 9.87
N PRO A 73 -7.24 3.56 11.07
CA PRO A 73 -7.11 2.63 12.19
C PRO A 73 -8.12 1.50 12.08
N VAL A 74 -7.69 0.29 12.37
CA VAL A 74 -8.57 -0.87 12.48
C VAL A 74 -8.63 -1.27 13.96
N THR A 75 -9.85 -1.39 14.45
CA THR A 75 -10.11 -1.69 15.86
C THR A 75 -10.67 -3.09 16.02
N SER A 76 -10.38 -3.68 17.18
CA SER A 76 -10.90 -4.98 17.56
C SER A 76 -11.27 -4.95 19.02
N LYS A 77 -12.34 -5.65 19.39
CA LYS A 77 -12.70 -5.82 20.80
C LYS A 77 -12.09 -7.10 21.32
N PRO A 78 -11.56 -7.08 22.55
CA PRO A 78 -11.08 -8.34 23.17
C PRO A 78 -12.21 -9.36 23.29
N ILE A 79 -11.85 -10.64 23.27
CA ILE A 79 -12.79 -11.73 23.50
C ILE A 79 -13.45 -11.54 24.89
N GLY A 80 -14.78 -11.64 24.93
CA GLY A 80 -15.53 -11.44 26.16
C GLY A 80 -16.01 -10.04 26.42
N THR A 81 -15.63 -9.07 25.59
CA THR A 81 -16.15 -7.69 25.71
C THR A 81 -17.62 -7.67 25.32
N ARG A 82 -18.46 -7.04 26.14
CA ARG A 82 -19.87 -6.90 25.85
C ARG A 82 -20.14 -6.04 24.64
N GLN A 83 -21.14 -6.42 23.85
CA GLN A 83 -21.60 -5.57 22.76
C GLN A 83 -22.12 -4.26 23.32
N GLY A 84 -21.83 -3.16 22.62
CA GLY A 84 -22.30 -1.85 23.02
C GLY A 84 -21.42 -1.14 24.03
N SER A 85 -20.36 -1.75 24.50
CA SER A 85 -19.44 -1.12 25.48
C SER A 85 -18.43 -0.16 24.81
N GLY A 86 -18.76 0.29 23.58
CA GLY A 86 -17.91 1.21 22.83
C GLY A 86 -17.01 0.49 21.84
N LYS A 87 -16.29 1.28 21.03
CA LYS A 87 -15.36 0.76 20.04
C LYS A 87 -14.11 0.23 20.72
N GLY A 88 -13.59 -0.89 20.23
CA GLY A 88 -12.36 -1.47 20.74
C GLY A 88 -11.14 -0.57 20.52
N SER A 89 -10.02 -0.95 21.13
CA SER A 89 -8.75 -0.23 20.94
C SER A 89 -8.22 -0.42 19.52
N VAL A 90 -7.41 0.53 19.06
CA VAL A 90 -6.74 0.44 17.75
C VAL A 90 -5.71 -0.68 17.79
N GLU A 91 -5.84 -1.66 16.88
CA GLU A 91 -4.92 -2.78 16.78
C GLU A 91 -3.82 -2.51 15.76
N TYR A 92 -4.19 -1.97 14.61
CA TYR A 92 -3.24 -1.72 13.55
C TYR A 92 -3.77 -0.64 12.60
N TRP A 93 -2.91 -0.17 11.72
CA TRP A 93 -3.22 0.86 10.74
C TRP A 93 -3.14 0.29 9.34
N VAL A 94 -4.05 0.74 8.46
CA VAL A 94 -4.09 0.28 7.07
C VAL A 94 -4.20 1.46 6.11
N ALA A 95 -3.70 1.25 4.90
CA ALA A 95 -3.98 2.10 3.76
C ALA A 95 -5.15 1.50 2.99
N VAL A 96 -6.15 2.31 2.68
CA VAL A 96 -7.26 1.89 1.83
C VAL A 96 -6.83 2.11 0.39
N VAL A 97 -6.70 1.02 -0.36
CA VAL A 97 -6.19 1.06 -1.73
C VAL A 97 -7.30 0.66 -2.69
N LYS A 98 -7.46 1.43 -3.75
CA LYS A 98 -8.42 1.17 -4.83
C LYS A 98 -7.68 0.71 -6.07
N PRO A 99 -8.35 -0.05 -6.97
CA PRO A 99 -7.71 -0.45 -8.23
C PRO A 99 -7.19 0.75 -9.01
N GLY A 100 -6.01 0.62 -9.59
CA GLY A 100 -5.35 1.69 -10.32
C GLY A 100 -4.39 2.54 -9.49
N ARG A 101 -4.37 2.36 -8.18
CA ARG A 101 -3.46 3.12 -7.30
C ARG A 101 -2.03 2.63 -7.45
N VAL A 102 -1.11 3.56 -7.71
CA VAL A 102 0.33 3.27 -7.66
C VAL A 102 0.72 3.22 -6.18
N MET A 103 1.15 2.06 -5.73
CA MET A 103 1.49 1.84 -4.32
C MET A 103 2.96 2.12 -4.03
N PHE A 104 3.84 1.73 -4.94
CA PHE A 104 5.28 1.91 -4.81
C PHE A 104 5.86 2.36 -6.13
N GLU A 105 6.95 3.12 -6.07
CA GLU A 105 7.71 3.52 -7.25
C GLU A 105 9.17 3.19 -7.04
N MET A 106 9.87 2.90 -8.13
CA MET A 106 11.31 2.67 -8.12
C MET A 106 11.96 3.45 -9.25
N GLY A 107 13.22 3.82 -9.05
CA GLY A 107 14.00 4.49 -10.07
C GLY A 107 15.48 4.31 -9.83
N GLY A 108 16.29 4.68 -10.82
CA GLY A 108 17.74 4.58 -10.73
C GLY A 108 18.28 3.16 -10.91
N ILE A 109 17.48 2.25 -11.44
CA ILE A 109 17.88 0.86 -11.70
C ILE A 109 17.32 0.43 -13.06
N PRO A 110 17.91 -0.63 -13.68
CA PRO A 110 17.38 -1.16 -14.94
C PRO A 110 15.95 -1.72 -14.77
N ALA A 111 15.18 -1.69 -15.84
CA ALA A 111 13.80 -2.16 -15.85
C ALA A 111 13.66 -3.62 -15.39
N GLU A 112 14.59 -4.46 -15.81
CA GLU A 112 14.58 -5.89 -15.43
C GLU A 112 14.73 -6.06 -13.92
N ALA A 113 15.65 -5.32 -13.32
CA ALA A 113 15.87 -5.35 -11.88
C ALA A 113 14.66 -4.82 -11.12
N ALA A 114 14.05 -3.73 -11.61
CA ALA A 114 12.87 -3.16 -11.00
C ALA A 114 11.69 -4.13 -11.06
N LYS A 115 11.49 -4.78 -12.19
CA LYS A 115 10.40 -5.75 -12.38
C LYS A 115 10.54 -6.92 -11.40
N GLU A 116 11.74 -7.44 -11.26
CA GLU A 116 12.00 -8.55 -10.35
C GLU A 116 11.81 -8.13 -8.88
N ALA A 117 12.33 -6.97 -8.51
CA ALA A 117 12.18 -6.43 -7.16
C ALA A 117 10.70 -6.24 -6.81
N MET A 118 9.93 -5.68 -7.74
CA MET A 118 8.50 -5.47 -7.51
C MET A 118 7.69 -6.76 -7.52
N SER A 119 8.14 -7.77 -8.26
CA SER A 119 7.54 -9.10 -8.19
C SER A 119 7.70 -9.70 -6.79
N LEU A 120 8.88 -9.56 -6.20
CA LEU A 120 9.12 -10.00 -4.83
C LEU A 120 8.27 -9.21 -3.83
N ALA A 121 8.15 -7.90 -4.02
CA ALA A 121 7.32 -7.06 -3.16
C ALA A 121 5.85 -7.47 -3.23
N SER A 122 5.36 -7.81 -4.42
CA SER A 122 3.96 -8.19 -4.60
C SER A 122 3.58 -9.44 -3.81
N THR A 123 4.52 -10.33 -3.56
CA THR A 123 4.25 -11.53 -2.74
C THR A 123 3.95 -11.18 -1.28
N LYS A 124 4.32 -9.98 -0.83
CA LYS A 124 4.06 -9.51 0.54
C LYS A 124 2.73 -8.79 0.66
N LEU A 125 2.06 -8.52 -0.46
CA LEU A 125 0.80 -7.79 -0.50
C LEU A 125 -0.37 -8.75 -0.72
N PRO A 126 -1.56 -8.42 -0.19
CA PRO A 126 -2.71 -9.35 -0.24
C PRO A 126 -3.50 -9.27 -1.55
N ILE A 127 -3.01 -8.56 -2.55
CA ILE A 127 -3.78 -8.28 -3.78
C ILE A 127 -2.96 -8.54 -5.02
N LYS A 128 -3.65 -8.64 -6.15
CA LYS A 128 -3.01 -8.67 -7.46
C LYS A 128 -2.45 -7.30 -7.79
N THR A 129 -1.29 -7.28 -8.40
CA THR A 129 -0.57 -6.06 -8.74
C THR A 129 -0.11 -6.11 -10.19
N LYS A 130 0.25 -4.93 -10.73
CA LYS A 130 0.79 -4.82 -12.09
C LYS A 130 2.03 -3.92 -12.05
N PHE A 131 3.08 -4.37 -12.73
CA PHE A 131 4.27 -3.55 -12.94
C PHE A 131 4.02 -2.62 -14.12
N VAL A 132 4.30 -1.34 -13.93
CA VAL A 132 4.14 -0.33 -14.98
C VAL A 132 5.40 0.51 -15.12
N VAL A 133 5.62 1.04 -16.31
CA VAL A 133 6.71 1.97 -16.61
C VAL A 133 6.09 3.36 -16.73
N LYS A 134 6.81 4.37 -16.28
CA LYS A 134 6.35 5.76 -16.34
C LYS A 134 5.93 6.13 -17.76
N GLY A 135 4.79 6.78 -17.89
CA GLY A 135 4.21 7.13 -19.17
C GLY A 135 3.28 6.08 -19.76
N GLN A 136 3.24 4.87 -19.19
CA GLN A 136 2.28 3.85 -19.56
C GLN A 136 1.11 3.90 -18.58
N GLU A 137 -0.05 4.29 -19.06
CA GLU A 137 -1.23 4.28 -18.23
C GLU A 137 -1.71 2.85 -18.02
N VAL A 138 -2.19 2.59 -16.81
CA VAL A 138 -2.93 1.36 -16.57
C VAL A 138 -4.25 1.53 -17.32
N ALA A 139 -4.35 0.89 -18.48
CA ALA A 139 -5.58 0.92 -19.26
C ALA A 139 -6.76 0.57 -18.35
N GLY A 140 -7.89 1.23 -18.57
CA GLY A 140 -9.08 1.11 -17.72
C GLY A 140 -9.67 -0.30 -17.60
N GLU A 141 -8.84 -1.24 -17.45
CA GLU A 141 -9.17 -2.65 -17.27
C GLU A 141 -9.59 -2.95 -15.85
#